data_0fa694ad40da8ae98ee95424912f9dd4
#
_entry.id   0fa694ad40da8ae98ee95424912f9dd4
#
_cell.length_a   1.000
_cell.length_b   1.000
_cell.length_c   1.000
_cell.angle_alpha   90.00
_cell.angle_beta   90.00
_cell.angle_gamma   90.00
#
_symmetry.space_group_name_H-M   'P 1'
#
loop_
_entity.id
_entity.type
_entity.pdbx_description
1 polymer ?
#
loop_
_entity_poly.entity_id
_entity_poly.type
_entity_poly.pdbx_seq_one_letter_code
_entity_poly.pdbx_strand_id
1 'polypeptide(L)'
;TLSPSSAASDVYKRQVYMDMINNAKDYIYISTPYLIPDNEMLTVLGYAAKSGVDVRIITPEIPDKWYVSVITRSFYRDLETLGVKVYEYKGGFNHAKMFLSDDKSAVVGTINLDYRSLYLHFECATYMYKTSCIKDIKADFDDMFENRCHRITHDDINNRSFWSRFMSVILRTIAPLL
;
A
#
# COMPACT_ATOMS: atom_id res chain seq x y z
N THR A 1 -4.40 -16.75 32.01
CA THR A 1 -3.75 -15.96 30.95
C THR A 1 -4.71 -15.86 29.79
N LEU A 2 -5.37 -14.72 29.64
CA LEU A 2 -6.17 -14.42 28.46
C LEU A 2 -5.23 -14.38 27.25
N SER A 3 -5.40 -15.29 26.32
CA SER A 3 -4.84 -15.17 24.98
C SER A 3 -5.33 -13.84 24.41
N PRO A 4 -4.47 -12.91 23.98
CA PRO A 4 -4.95 -11.75 23.26
C PRO A 4 -5.72 -12.25 22.03
N SER A 5 -6.96 -11.83 21.89
CA SER A 5 -7.78 -12.23 20.76
C SER A 5 -7.10 -11.73 19.49
N SER A 6 -6.95 -12.58 18.48
CA SER A 6 -6.42 -12.20 17.18
C SER A 6 -7.14 -10.95 16.64
N ALA A 7 -8.46 -10.87 16.84
CA ALA A 7 -9.27 -9.71 16.48
C ALA A 7 -8.79 -8.39 17.10
N ALA A 8 -8.29 -8.38 18.33
CA ALA A 8 -7.78 -7.14 18.93
C ALA A 8 -6.46 -6.69 18.28
N SER A 9 -5.55 -7.63 17.94
CA SER A 9 -4.30 -7.27 17.25
C SER A 9 -4.54 -6.77 15.82
N ASP A 10 -5.57 -7.27 15.15
CA ASP A 10 -5.92 -6.91 13.79
C ASP A 10 -6.46 -5.48 13.70
N VAL A 11 -7.31 -5.10 14.66
CA VAL A 11 -7.82 -3.72 14.78
C VAL A 11 -6.67 -2.72 14.92
N TYR A 12 -5.66 -3.02 15.76
CA TYR A 12 -4.54 -2.08 15.99
C TYR A 12 -3.66 -1.89 14.75
N LYS A 13 -3.36 -2.93 13.99
CA LYS A 13 -2.52 -2.83 12.78
C LYS A 13 -3.12 -1.88 11.76
N ARG A 14 -4.37 -2.11 11.42
CA ARG A 14 -5.12 -1.30 10.47
C ARG A 14 -5.30 0.13 10.96
N GLN A 15 -5.62 0.28 12.27
CA GLN A 15 -5.80 1.59 12.90
C GLN A 15 -4.54 2.46 12.78
N VAL A 16 -3.35 1.90 13.03
CA VAL A 16 -2.10 2.64 12.89
C VAL A 16 -1.93 3.17 11.46
N TYR A 17 -2.19 2.37 10.44
CA TYR A 17 -2.09 2.82 9.05
C TYR A 17 -3.12 3.91 8.71
N MET A 18 -4.36 3.72 9.14
CA MET A 18 -5.40 4.73 8.94
C MET A 18 -5.09 6.03 9.66
N ASP A 19 -4.58 5.95 10.89
CA ASP A 19 -4.19 7.12 11.68
C ASP A 19 -3.03 7.88 11.01
N MET A 20 -2.03 7.17 10.47
CA MET A 20 -0.94 7.81 9.72
C MET A 20 -1.45 8.54 8.47
N ILE A 21 -2.36 7.92 7.71
CA ILE A 21 -2.94 8.54 6.51
C ILE A 21 -3.79 9.76 6.89
N ASN A 22 -4.66 9.63 7.90
CA ASN A 22 -5.56 10.71 8.32
C ASN A 22 -4.81 11.91 8.93
N ASN A 23 -3.66 11.68 9.54
CA ASN A 23 -2.86 12.74 10.17
C ASN A 23 -1.79 13.35 9.24
N ALA A 24 -1.56 12.76 8.07
CA ALA A 24 -0.64 13.29 7.07
C ALA A 24 -1.06 14.70 6.61
N LYS A 25 -0.10 15.61 6.46
CA LYS A 25 -0.31 17.00 6.04
C LYS A 25 0.36 17.29 4.71
N ASP A 26 1.58 16.82 4.53
CA ASP A 26 2.39 17.10 3.37
C ASP A 26 2.44 15.90 2.43
N TYR A 27 2.79 14.73 2.96
CA TYR A 27 2.86 13.51 2.15
C TYR A 27 2.69 12.22 2.98
N ILE A 28 2.30 11.15 2.29
CA ILE A 28 2.42 9.78 2.77
C ILE A 28 2.93 8.87 1.65
N TYR A 29 4.03 8.15 1.92
CA TYR A 29 4.64 7.19 1.01
C TYR A 29 4.48 5.78 1.57
N ILE A 30 4.06 4.87 0.70
CA ILE A 30 3.76 3.49 1.07
C ILE A 30 4.50 2.56 0.12
N SER A 31 5.17 1.55 0.64
CA SER A 31 5.68 0.41 -0.13
C SER A 31 5.01 -0.86 0.36
N THR A 32 4.39 -1.60 -0.54
CA THR A 32 3.75 -2.88 -0.23
C THR A 32 3.78 -3.83 -1.43
N PRO A 33 4.14 -5.11 -1.24
CA PRO A 33 4.11 -6.07 -2.33
C PRO A 33 2.69 -6.45 -2.74
N TYR A 34 1.72 -6.36 -1.82
CA TYR A 34 0.32 -6.70 -2.05
C TYR A 34 -0.57 -5.50 -1.71
N LEU A 35 -1.26 -5.01 -2.73
CA LEU A 35 -2.12 -3.84 -2.63
C LEU A 35 -3.56 -4.27 -2.94
N ILE A 36 -4.25 -4.71 -1.91
CA ILE A 36 -5.64 -5.19 -1.95
C ILE A 36 -6.41 -4.50 -0.80
N PRO A 37 -6.54 -3.17 -0.86
CA PRO A 37 -7.13 -2.39 0.21
C PRO A 37 -8.63 -2.64 0.31
N ASP A 38 -9.16 -2.59 1.52
CA ASP A 38 -10.59 -2.53 1.76
C ASP A 38 -11.17 -1.14 1.40
N ASN A 39 -12.51 -1.04 1.41
CA ASN A 39 -13.18 0.20 1.05
C ASN A 39 -12.86 1.37 1.99
N GLU A 40 -12.63 1.11 3.26
CA GLU A 40 -12.29 2.16 4.22
C GLU A 40 -10.86 2.67 4.01
N MET A 41 -9.92 1.76 3.72
CA MET A 41 -8.56 2.14 3.35
C MET A 41 -8.52 2.96 2.05
N LEU A 42 -9.29 2.57 1.04
CA LEU A 42 -9.44 3.36 -0.19
C LEU A 42 -10.03 4.74 0.10
N THR A 43 -11.01 4.81 1.00
CA THR A 43 -11.66 6.07 1.38
C THR A 43 -10.67 7.01 2.05
N VAL A 44 -9.88 6.56 3.02
CA VAL A 44 -8.92 7.42 3.72
C VAL A 44 -7.76 7.84 2.83
N LEU A 45 -7.26 6.95 1.95
CA LEU A 45 -6.25 7.29 0.93
C LEU A 45 -6.75 8.36 -0.02
N GLY A 46 -7.99 8.20 -0.52
CA GLY A 46 -8.63 9.16 -1.40
C GLY A 46 -8.92 10.49 -0.73
N TYR A 47 -9.36 10.48 0.52
CA TYR A 47 -9.58 11.70 1.30
C TYR A 47 -8.28 12.48 1.49
N ALA A 48 -7.20 11.81 1.90
CA ALA A 48 -5.88 12.43 2.04
C ALA A 48 -5.41 13.05 0.72
N ALA A 49 -5.46 12.32 -0.39
CA ALA A 49 -5.04 12.80 -1.70
C ALA A 49 -5.87 14.02 -2.16
N LYS A 50 -7.20 13.96 -2.00
CA LYS A 50 -8.10 15.08 -2.35
C LYS A 50 -7.94 16.29 -1.42
N SER A 51 -7.43 16.09 -0.21
CA SER A 51 -7.11 17.18 0.73
C SER A 51 -5.74 17.83 0.45
N GLY A 52 -5.03 17.39 -0.59
CA GLY A 52 -3.76 17.96 -1.03
C GLY A 52 -2.51 17.24 -0.54
N VAL A 53 -2.66 16.13 0.20
CA VAL A 53 -1.53 15.29 0.63
C VAL A 53 -0.96 14.54 -0.57
N ASP A 54 0.35 14.51 -0.73
CA ASP A 54 1.04 13.73 -1.76
C ASP A 54 1.07 12.24 -1.38
N VAL A 55 0.05 11.49 -1.82
CA VAL A 55 -0.08 10.06 -1.55
C VAL A 55 0.57 9.25 -2.67
N ARG A 56 1.64 8.50 -2.33
CA ARG A 56 2.37 7.64 -3.27
C ARG A 56 2.44 6.21 -2.77
N ILE A 57 2.16 5.27 -3.66
CA ILE A 57 2.22 3.83 -3.35
C ILE A 57 3.15 3.14 -4.33
N ILE A 58 4.11 2.36 -3.81
CA ILE A 58 5.03 1.53 -4.59
C ILE A 58 4.59 0.07 -4.48
N THR A 59 4.43 -0.59 -5.61
CA THR A 59 4.19 -2.03 -5.74
C THR A 59 5.28 -2.66 -6.61
N PRO A 60 5.53 -3.98 -6.56
CA PRO A 60 6.49 -4.62 -7.45
C PRO A 60 5.95 -4.72 -8.88
N GLU A 61 6.80 -4.46 -9.89
CA GLU A 61 6.49 -4.75 -11.29
C GLU A 61 6.49 -6.26 -11.55
N ILE A 62 7.48 -6.97 -10.97
CA ILE A 62 7.61 -8.42 -11.09
C ILE A 62 7.00 -9.06 -9.83
N PRO A 63 5.85 -9.74 -9.95
CA PRO A 63 5.19 -10.36 -8.81
C PRO A 63 5.80 -11.72 -8.48
N ASP A 64 5.67 -12.16 -7.22
CA ASP A 64 5.88 -13.53 -6.79
C ASP A 64 4.70 -14.43 -7.15
N LYS A 65 3.48 -13.88 -7.17
CA LYS A 65 2.22 -14.57 -7.46
C LYS A 65 1.43 -13.80 -8.52
N TRP A 66 1.23 -14.42 -9.66
CA TRP A 66 0.56 -13.78 -10.80
C TRP A 66 -0.86 -13.27 -10.47
N TYR A 67 -1.64 -14.05 -9.70
CA TYR A 67 -3.02 -13.70 -9.36
C TYR A 67 -3.09 -12.49 -8.43
N VAL A 68 -2.15 -12.36 -7.48
CA VAL A 68 -2.05 -11.18 -6.60
C VAL A 68 -1.74 -9.93 -7.41
N SER A 69 -0.85 -10.03 -8.41
CA SER A 69 -0.55 -8.92 -9.32
C SER A 69 -1.78 -8.49 -10.11
N VAL A 70 -2.57 -9.44 -10.61
CA VAL A 70 -3.81 -9.11 -11.34
C VAL A 70 -4.78 -8.35 -10.45
N ILE A 71 -4.94 -8.77 -9.19
CA ILE A 71 -5.79 -8.09 -8.22
C ILE A 71 -5.21 -6.71 -7.86
N THR A 72 -3.94 -6.63 -7.48
CA THR A 72 -3.25 -5.37 -7.14
C THR A 72 -3.45 -4.33 -8.26
N ARG A 73 -3.15 -4.70 -9.50
CA ARG A 73 -3.30 -3.82 -10.66
C ARG A 73 -4.76 -3.45 -10.95
N SER A 74 -5.73 -4.21 -10.46
CA SER A 74 -7.15 -3.84 -10.61
C SER A 74 -7.53 -2.61 -9.80
N PHE A 75 -6.81 -2.33 -8.71
CA PHE A 75 -7.04 -1.15 -7.86
C PHE A 75 -6.40 0.12 -8.40
N TYR A 76 -5.49 0.04 -9.38
CA TYR A 76 -4.78 1.23 -9.90
C TYR A 76 -5.72 2.30 -10.44
N ARG A 77 -6.80 1.89 -11.13
CA ARG A 77 -7.80 2.83 -11.65
C ARG A 77 -8.54 3.54 -10.52
N ASP A 78 -8.94 2.81 -9.49
CA ASP A 78 -9.65 3.39 -8.35
C ASP A 78 -8.75 4.40 -7.63
N LEU A 79 -7.49 4.02 -7.37
CA LEU A 79 -6.50 4.86 -6.72
C LEU A 79 -6.18 6.11 -7.55
N GLU A 80 -5.98 5.98 -8.87
CA GLU A 80 -5.76 7.11 -9.78
C GLU A 80 -6.94 8.08 -9.74
N THR A 81 -8.18 7.57 -9.81
CA THR A 81 -9.40 8.39 -9.73
C THR A 81 -9.51 9.14 -8.40
N LEU A 82 -8.98 8.57 -7.33
CA LEU A 82 -8.90 9.18 -6.01
C LEU A 82 -7.77 10.19 -5.87
N GLY A 83 -6.85 10.27 -6.85
CA GLY A 83 -5.70 11.19 -6.83
C GLY A 83 -4.43 10.58 -6.21
N VAL A 84 -4.45 9.29 -5.88
CA VAL A 84 -3.29 8.54 -5.38
C VAL A 84 -2.35 8.19 -6.53
N LYS A 85 -1.06 8.43 -6.35
CA LYS A 85 -0.02 8.13 -7.35
C LYS A 85 0.54 6.73 -7.10
N VAL A 86 0.38 5.85 -8.07
CA VAL A 86 0.91 4.48 -8.01
C VAL A 86 2.19 4.37 -8.83
N TYR A 87 3.15 3.64 -8.29
CA TYR A 87 4.45 3.37 -8.90
C TYR A 87 4.72 1.86 -8.92
N GLU A 88 5.33 1.36 -9.98
CA GLU A 88 5.84 -0.02 -10.04
C GLU A 88 7.37 0.00 -9.96
N TYR A 89 7.91 -0.81 -9.03
CA TYR A 89 9.34 -0.95 -8.80
C TYR A 89 9.96 -1.92 -9.81
N LYS A 90 10.94 -1.45 -10.59
CA LYS A 90 11.59 -2.20 -11.69
C LYS A 90 12.79 -3.05 -11.27
N GLY A 91 13.32 -2.85 -10.09
CA GLY A 91 14.56 -3.49 -9.61
C GLY A 91 14.42 -4.94 -9.14
N GLY A 92 13.33 -5.62 -9.47
CA GLY A 92 13.03 -6.99 -9.01
C GLY A 92 11.79 -7.05 -8.13
N PHE A 93 11.69 -8.10 -7.29
CA PHE A 93 10.56 -8.25 -6.36
C PHE A 93 10.79 -7.41 -5.10
N ASN A 94 10.24 -6.22 -5.07
CA ASN A 94 10.21 -5.39 -3.85
C ASN A 94 9.22 -5.97 -2.84
N HIS A 95 9.74 -6.51 -1.74
CA HIS A 95 8.94 -7.11 -0.67
C HIS A 95 8.87 -6.24 0.61
N ALA A 96 9.28 -4.98 0.53
CA ALA A 96 9.22 -4.04 1.64
C ALA A 96 7.76 -3.68 2.00
N LYS A 97 7.47 -3.59 3.30
CA LYS A 97 6.23 -3.05 3.83
C LYS A 97 6.58 -1.89 4.72
N MET A 98 6.47 -0.71 4.15
CA MET A 98 6.89 0.54 4.78
C MET A 98 5.82 1.61 4.56
N PHE A 99 5.60 2.39 5.60
CA PHE A 99 4.80 3.62 5.57
C PHE A 99 5.68 4.75 6.10
N LEU A 100 5.62 5.89 5.46
CA LEU A 100 6.33 7.10 5.87
C LEU A 100 5.41 8.30 5.70
N SER A 101 5.28 9.13 6.74
CA SER A 101 4.47 10.35 6.71
C SER A 101 5.23 11.55 7.25
N ASP A 102 5.28 12.63 6.47
CA ASP A 102 5.68 14.00 6.87
C ASP A 102 7.03 14.10 7.57
N ASP A 103 8.01 13.25 7.28
CA ASP A 103 9.28 13.17 8.01
C ASP A 103 9.14 12.97 9.54
N LYS A 104 7.96 12.59 10.00
CA LYS A 104 7.64 12.49 11.43
C LYS A 104 7.39 11.07 11.92
N SER A 105 6.70 10.28 11.12
CA SER A 105 6.34 8.92 11.51
C SER A 105 6.60 7.92 10.38
N ALA A 106 7.05 6.73 10.77
CA ALA A 106 7.24 5.62 9.86
C ALA A 106 6.80 4.29 10.51
N VAL A 107 6.36 3.36 9.68
CA VAL A 107 6.15 1.96 10.07
C VAL A 107 6.94 1.08 9.12
N VAL A 108 7.69 0.14 9.67
CA VAL A 108 8.40 -0.89 8.90
C VAL A 108 8.13 -2.25 9.54
N GLY A 109 7.74 -3.23 8.74
CA GLY A 109 7.41 -4.55 9.29
C GLY A 109 6.97 -5.57 8.25
N THR A 110 6.07 -6.45 8.66
CA THR A 110 5.60 -7.56 7.83
C THR A 110 4.20 -7.32 7.24
N ILE A 111 3.49 -6.26 7.63
CA ILE A 111 2.08 -6.02 7.36
C ILE A 111 1.88 -5.49 5.93
N ASN A 112 1.31 -6.28 5.03
CA ASN A 112 0.88 -5.83 3.71
C ASN A 112 -0.42 -5.02 3.78
N LEU A 113 -0.74 -4.29 2.68
CA LEU A 113 -2.05 -3.70 2.47
C LEU A 113 -3.01 -4.71 1.79
N ASP A 114 -3.24 -5.83 2.44
CA ASP A 114 -4.21 -6.83 2.01
C ASP A 114 -5.06 -7.34 3.18
N TYR A 115 -6.19 -7.98 2.87
CA TYR A 115 -7.12 -8.50 3.87
C TYR A 115 -6.45 -9.50 4.82
N ARG A 116 -5.55 -10.32 4.30
CA ARG A 116 -4.89 -11.37 5.04
C ARG A 116 -3.98 -10.82 6.12
N SER A 117 -3.13 -9.86 5.76
CA SER A 117 -2.23 -9.19 6.71
C SER A 117 -2.98 -8.30 7.69
N LEU A 118 -4.04 -7.63 7.25
CA LEU A 118 -4.78 -6.68 8.10
C LEU A 118 -5.73 -7.36 9.08
N TYR A 119 -6.31 -8.54 8.73
CA TYR A 119 -7.39 -9.14 9.50
C TYR A 119 -7.15 -10.57 9.97
N LEU A 120 -6.25 -11.35 9.34
CA LEU A 120 -6.19 -12.79 9.54
C LEU A 120 -4.84 -13.31 10.02
N HIS A 121 -3.74 -12.56 9.84
CA HIS A 121 -2.40 -13.00 10.17
C HIS A 121 -1.83 -12.29 11.38
N PHE A 122 -0.99 -13.02 12.13
CA PHE A 122 -0.09 -12.40 13.10
C PHE A 122 1.05 -11.72 12.35
N GLU A 123 1.15 -10.43 12.53
CA GLU A 123 2.14 -9.58 11.88
C GLU A 123 2.91 -8.79 12.93
N CYS A 124 4.10 -8.34 12.59
CA CYS A 124 4.93 -7.51 13.45
C CYS A 124 5.42 -6.29 12.69
N ALA A 125 5.33 -5.13 13.31
CA ALA A 125 5.86 -3.89 12.75
C ALA A 125 6.41 -2.98 13.85
N THR A 126 7.40 -2.18 13.48
CA THR A 126 7.95 -1.13 14.32
C THR A 126 7.36 0.20 13.90
N TYR A 127 6.68 0.86 14.82
CA TYR A 127 6.26 2.25 14.66
C TYR A 127 7.34 3.18 15.19
N MET A 128 7.77 4.12 14.36
CA MET A 128 8.81 5.11 14.67
C MET A 128 8.21 6.51 14.63
N TYR A 129 8.50 7.31 15.65
CA TYR A 129 8.03 8.69 15.71
C TYR A 129 9.17 9.63 16.08
N LYS A 130 9.46 10.59 15.21
CA LYS A 130 10.53 11.59 15.36
C LYS A 130 11.90 11.00 15.68
N THR A 131 12.21 9.84 15.09
CA THR A 131 13.51 9.15 15.23
C THR A 131 14.44 9.53 14.08
N SER A 132 15.75 9.43 14.29
CA SER A 132 16.76 9.77 13.27
C SER A 132 16.68 8.89 12.02
N CYS A 133 16.31 7.61 12.19
CA CYS A 133 16.19 6.66 11.07
C CYS A 133 15.09 7.00 10.05
N ILE A 134 14.15 7.89 10.38
CA ILE A 134 13.11 8.35 9.43
C ILE A 134 13.75 9.02 8.21
N LYS A 135 14.88 9.73 8.40
CA LYS A 135 15.63 10.34 7.29
C LYS A 135 16.18 9.30 6.31
N ASP A 136 16.66 8.18 6.83
CA ASP A 136 17.20 7.09 6.00
C ASP A 136 16.07 6.40 5.22
N ILE A 137 14.91 6.18 5.88
CA ILE A 137 13.70 5.66 5.23
C ILE A 137 13.21 6.61 4.13
N LYS A 138 13.27 7.92 4.38
CA LYS A 138 12.91 8.93 3.37
C LYS A 138 13.85 8.87 2.18
N ALA A 139 15.16 8.80 2.42
CA ALA A 139 16.17 8.69 1.36
C ALA A 139 15.96 7.43 0.52
N ASP A 140 15.60 6.30 1.14
CA ASP A 140 15.25 5.06 0.44
C ASP A 140 14.03 5.24 -0.47
N PHE A 141 12.97 5.89 0.00
CA PHE A 141 11.80 6.20 -0.83
C PHE A 141 12.14 7.12 -1.99
N ASP A 142 12.95 8.16 -1.75
CA ASP A 142 13.36 9.09 -2.80
C ASP A 142 14.18 8.38 -3.88
N ASP A 143 15.16 7.55 -3.50
CA ASP A 143 15.93 6.73 -4.46
C ASP A 143 15.02 5.77 -5.26
N MET A 144 14.05 5.15 -4.60
CA MET A 144 13.09 4.30 -5.31
C MET A 144 12.27 5.08 -6.33
N PHE A 145 11.73 6.24 -5.98
CA PHE A 145 10.92 7.06 -6.89
C PHE A 145 11.73 7.61 -8.06
N GLU A 146 12.96 8.05 -7.81
CA GLU A 146 13.80 8.70 -8.82
C GLU A 146 14.48 7.70 -9.76
N ASN A 147 14.97 6.58 -9.23
CA ASN A 147 15.88 5.71 -9.95
C ASN A 147 15.34 4.33 -10.27
N ARG A 148 14.34 3.83 -9.53
CA ARG A 148 13.94 2.41 -9.58
C ARG A 148 12.47 2.17 -9.90
N CYS A 149 11.65 3.20 -9.84
CA CYS A 149 10.22 3.07 -10.12
C CYS A 149 9.82 3.79 -11.40
N HIS A 150 8.74 3.35 -11.99
CA HIS A 150 8.02 4.17 -12.95
C HIS A 150 6.61 4.47 -12.43
N ARG A 151 6.15 5.67 -12.67
CA ARG A 151 4.80 6.06 -12.33
C ARG A 151 3.81 5.44 -13.30
N ILE A 152 2.79 4.79 -12.76
CA ILE A 152 1.67 4.28 -13.55
C ILE A 152 0.80 5.45 -14.01
N THR A 153 0.58 5.51 -15.31
CA THR A 153 -0.22 6.54 -15.97
C THR A 153 -1.60 6.02 -16.36
N HIS A 154 -2.49 6.93 -16.70
CA HIS A 154 -3.81 6.59 -17.23
C HIS A 154 -3.74 5.69 -18.47
N ASP A 155 -2.74 5.91 -19.34
CA ASP A 155 -2.52 5.09 -20.52
C ASP A 155 -2.10 3.66 -20.18
N ASP A 156 -1.23 3.48 -19.18
CA ASP A 156 -0.82 2.15 -18.68
C ASP A 156 -2.02 1.36 -18.17
N ILE A 157 -2.94 2.03 -17.47
CA ILE A 157 -4.16 1.42 -16.93
C ILE A 157 -5.11 1.02 -18.07
N ASN A 158 -5.24 1.85 -19.10
CA ASN A 158 -6.17 1.62 -20.20
C ASN A 158 -5.67 0.59 -21.22
N ASN A 159 -4.37 0.46 -21.41
CA ASN A 159 -3.74 -0.50 -22.32
C ASN A 159 -3.78 -1.96 -21.84
N ARG A 160 -4.37 -2.23 -20.67
CA ARG A 160 -4.50 -3.59 -20.16
C ARG A 160 -5.44 -4.44 -21.00
N SER A 161 -5.02 -5.69 -21.27
CA SER A 161 -5.81 -6.67 -22.03
C SER A 161 -7.22 -6.86 -21.45
N PHE A 162 -8.20 -7.07 -22.32
CA PHE A 162 -9.59 -7.39 -21.95
C PHE A 162 -9.66 -8.60 -20.99
N TRP A 163 -8.90 -9.66 -21.26
CA TRP A 163 -8.84 -10.84 -20.42
C TRP A 163 -8.30 -10.55 -19.01
N SER A 164 -7.29 -9.69 -18.90
CA SER A 164 -6.78 -9.25 -17.61
C SER A 164 -7.84 -8.48 -16.82
N ARG A 165 -8.64 -7.65 -17.49
CA ARG A 165 -9.76 -6.92 -16.87
C ARG A 165 -10.85 -7.86 -16.39
N PHE A 166 -11.24 -8.83 -17.21
CA PHE A 166 -12.25 -9.83 -16.86
C PHE A 166 -11.81 -10.67 -15.66
N MET A 167 -10.58 -11.21 -15.72
CA MET A 167 -10.01 -11.99 -14.60
C MET A 167 -9.90 -11.15 -13.32
N SER A 168 -9.58 -9.87 -13.41
CA SER A 168 -9.48 -9.01 -12.25
C SER A 168 -10.82 -8.81 -11.54
N VAL A 169 -11.93 -8.75 -12.26
CA VAL A 169 -13.27 -8.67 -11.65
C VAL A 169 -13.57 -9.94 -10.86
N ILE A 170 -13.33 -11.11 -11.43
CA ILE A 170 -13.56 -12.40 -10.76
C ILE A 170 -12.67 -12.51 -9.51
N LEU A 171 -11.36 -12.28 -9.66
CA LEU A 171 -10.41 -12.39 -8.56
C LEU A 171 -10.68 -11.37 -7.46
N ARG A 172 -11.18 -10.18 -7.79
CA ARG A 172 -11.52 -9.15 -6.81
C ARG A 172 -12.70 -9.55 -5.92
N THR A 173 -13.65 -10.36 -6.42
CA THR A 173 -14.76 -10.85 -5.59
C THR A 173 -14.31 -11.85 -4.54
N ILE A 174 -13.22 -12.58 -4.78
CA ILE A 174 -12.64 -13.54 -3.83
C ILE A 174 -11.44 -12.98 -3.07
N ALA A 175 -11.04 -11.75 -3.33
CA ALA A 175 -9.91 -11.09 -2.68
C ALA A 175 -9.92 -11.13 -1.13
N PRO A 176 -11.08 -11.03 -0.45
CA PRO A 176 -11.15 -11.18 1.00
C PRO A 176 -10.80 -12.58 1.51
N LEU A 177 -10.76 -13.59 0.62
CA LEU A 177 -10.43 -14.98 0.95
C LEU A 177 -8.97 -15.35 0.61
N LEU A 178 -8.27 -14.46 -0.06
CA LEU A 178 -6.86 -14.62 -0.48
C LEU A 178 -5.93 -13.92 0.51
#